data_e2fdd22c1060484dd23965a3f5786f82
#
_entry.id   e2fdd22c1060484dd23965a3f5786f82
#
_cell.length_a   1.000
_cell.length_b   1.000
_cell.length_c   1.000
_cell.angle_alpha   90.00
_cell.angle_beta   90.00
_cell.angle_gamma   90.00
#
_symmetry.space_group_name_H-M   'P 1'
#
loop_
_entity.id
_entity.type
_entity.pdbx_description
1 polymer ?
#
loop_
_entity_poly.entity_id
_entity_poly.type
_entity_poly.pdbx_seq_one_letter_code
_entity_poly.pdbx_strand_id
1 'polypeptide(L)'
;RRTDHLPTTIYSRYPIHSVKALYYRNSSNMSLIADVRINNQYIRVINNHFETTSVNAYRGIITAPGKSLKIRAKAVKDLVLKMKNNYLKRAEQADSIHAEIERSPYPVLVCGDFNDTPASYTYHRLQEGLTDGFRDCGSGYQYTFRQLYKLWRIDYVFYSESLKGYECYSPETSY
;
A
#
# COMPACT_ATOMS: atom_id res chain seq x y z
N ARG A 1 -8.77 -14.49 -18.49
CA ARG A 1 -7.84 -13.42 -18.00
C ARG A 1 -8.73 -12.24 -17.64
N ARG A 2 -8.81 -11.89 -16.37
CA ARG A 2 -9.45 -10.66 -15.94
C ARG A 2 -8.49 -9.52 -16.34
N THR A 3 -8.94 -8.66 -17.24
CA THR A 3 -8.15 -7.53 -17.77
C THR A 3 -8.39 -6.24 -16.97
N ASP A 4 -9.23 -6.29 -15.94
CA ASP A 4 -9.65 -5.12 -15.17
C ASP A 4 -8.72 -4.96 -13.97
N HIS A 5 -7.58 -4.30 -14.19
CA HIS A 5 -6.71 -3.87 -13.10
C HIS A 5 -7.33 -2.66 -12.42
N LEU A 6 -7.22 -2.61 -11.08
CA LEU A 6 -7.59 -1.42 -10.31
C LEU A 6 -6.58 -0.31 -10.64
N PRO A 7 -7.02 0.81 -11.25
CA PRO A 7 -6.11 1.83 -11.76
C PRO A 7 -5.39 2.52 -10.62
N THR A 8 -4.08 2.68 -10.78
CA THR A 8 -3.23 3.51 -9.94
C THR A 8 -2.75 4.68 -10.79
N THR A 9 -2.79 5.90 -10.27
CA THR A 9 -2.52 7.10 -11.05
C THR A 9 -1.49 7.98 -10.36
N ILE A 10 -0.62 8.62 -11.14
CA ILE A 10 0.31 9.65 -10.70
C ILE A 10 -0.01 10.94 -11.46
N TYR A 11 -0.31 12.01 -10.73
CA TYR A 11 -0.42 13.35 -11.28
C TYR A 11 0.81 14.16 -10.88
N SER A 12 1.40 14.87 -11.84
CA SER A 12 2.57 15.72 -11.59
C SER A 12 2.45 17.05 -12.32
N ARG A 13 2.82 18.13 -11.64
CA ARG A 13 3.05 19.43 -12.28
C ARG A 13 4.42 19.50 -12.99
N TYR A 14 5.29 18.55 -12.67
CA TYR A 14 6.62 18.44 -13.27
C TYR A 14 6.61 17.42 -14.41
N PRO A 15 7.48 17.55 -15.41
CA PRO A 15 7.55 16.62 -16.51
C PRO A 15 7.83 15.19 -16.03
N ILE A 16 7.02 14.25 -16.50
CA ILE A 16 7.25 12.80 -16.32
C ILE A 16 8.09 12.33 -17.48
N HIS A 17 9.28 11.79 -17.19
CA HIS A 17 10.26 11.34 -18.20
C HIS A 17 10.00 9.90 -18.64
N SER A 18 9.69 9.02 -17.68
CA SER A 18 9.40 7.61 -17.96
C SER A 18 8.25 7.10 -17.09
N VAL A 19 7.53 6.11 -17.60
CA VAL A 19 6.45 5.44 -16.84
C VAL A 19 6.53 3.94 -17.09
N LYS A 20 6.44 3.17 -16.01
CA LYS A 20 6.37 1.70 -16.04
C LYS A 20 5.22 1.24 -15.16
N ALA A 21 4.29 0.46 -15.72
CA ALA A 21 3.26 -0.23 -14.96
C ALA A 21 3.75 -1.63 -14.57
N LEU A 22 3.61 -1.99 -13.31
CA LEU A 22 3.93 -3.31 -12.81
C LEU A 22 2.64 -4.05 -12.45
N TYR A 23 2.32 -5.07 -13.24
CA TYR A 23 1.16 -5.92 -13.05
C TYR A 23 1.56 -7.19 -12.32
N TYR A 24 0.76 -7.57 -11.32
CA TYR A 24 1.04 -8.73 -10.49
C TYR A 24 0.27 -9.96 -10.95
N ARG A 25 0.93 -11.11 -10.93
CA ARG A 25 0.30 -12.39 -11.30
C ARG A 25 -0.82 -12.73 -10.31
N ASN A 26 -1.97 -13.14 -10.84
CA ASN A 26 -3.14 -13.54 -10.03
C ASN A 26 -3.66 -12.42 -9.07
N SER A 27 -3.50 -11.17 -9.47
CA SER A 27 -4.01 -9.99 -8.78
C SER A 27 -4.63 -9.03 -9.79
N SER A 28 -5.65 -8.29 -9.37
CA SER A 28 -6.16 -7.13 -10.11
C SER A 28 -5.46 -5.83 -9.71
N ASN A 29 -4.61 -5.88 -8.70
CA ASN A 29 -3.85 -4.75 -8.21
C ASN A 29 -2.59 -4.53 -9.05
N MET A 30 -2.06 -3.32 -9.02
CA MET A 30 -0.87 -2.92 -9.77
C MET A 30 -0.08 -1.84 -9.04
N SER A 31 1.15 -1.64 -9.48
CA SER A 31 1.95 -0.47 -9.09
C SER A 31 2.35 0.34 -10.33
N LEU A 32 2.48 1.64 -10.15
CA LEU A 32 2.92 2.56 -11.18
C LEU A 32 4.23 3.22 -10.76
N ILE A 33 5.22 3.15 -11.63
CA ILE A 33 6.55 3.71 -11.42
C ILE A 33 6.73 4.84 -12.42
N ALA A 34 7.13 6.03 -11.97
CA ALA A 34 7.38 7.18 -12.83
C ALA A 34 8.66 7.89 -12.42
N ASP A 35 9.49 8.23 -13.39
CA ASP A 35 10.64 9.11 -13.17
C ASP A 35 10.22 10.55 -13.48
N VAL A 36 10.17 11.38 -12.46
CA VAL A 36 9.72 12.77 -12.52
C VAL A 36 10.93 13.69 -12.48
N ARG A 37 11.02 14.64 -13.42
CA ARG A 37 12.10 15.62 -13.47
C ARG A 37 11.71 16.88 -12.71
N ILE A 38 12.41 17.17 -11.63
CA ILE A 38 12.26 18.37 -10.82
C ILE A 38 13.53 19.21 -10.98
N ASN A 39 13.43 20.34 -11.64
CA ASN A 39 14.57 21.15 -12.08
C ASN A 39 15.52 20.27 -12.94
N ASN A 40 16.77 20.08 -12.50
CA ASN A 40 17.77 19.26 -13.18
C ASN A 40 17.99 17.88 -12.54
N GLN A 41 17.11 17.46 -11.64
CA GLN A 41 17.22 16.18 -10.94
C GLN A 41 16.00 15.29 -11.25
N TYR A 42 16.18 13.99 -11.14
CA TYR A 42 15.10 13.02 -11.26
C TYR A 42 14.79 12.42 -9.90
N ILE A 43 13.51 12.17 -9.67
CA ILE A 43 13.00 11.40 -8.54
C ILE A 43 12.15 10.28 -9.10
N ARG A 44 12.36 9.06 -8.63
CA ARG A 44 11.49 7.91 -8.94
C ARG A 44 10.32 7.88 -7.97
N VAL A 45 9.13 8.05 -8.49
CA VAL A 45 7.88 7.93 -7.72
C VAL A 45 7.27 6.57 -7.99
N ILE A 46 6.99 5.80 -6.94
CA ILE A 46 6.36 4.47 -7.02
C ILE A 46 5.05 4.55 -6.25
N ASN A 47 3.92 4.48 -6.96
CA ASN A 47 2.59 4.46 -6.37
C ASN A 47 2.02 3.04 -6.40
N ASN A 48 1.70 2.49 -5.23
CA ASN A 48 1.33 1.10 -5.03
C ASN A 48 -0.13 0.94 -4.63
N HIS A 49 -0.77 -0.10 -5.16
CA HIS A 49 -2.00 -0.63 -4.62
C HIS A 49 -1.85 -2.14 -4.52
N PHE A 50 -1.57 -2.65 -3.33
CA PHE A 50 -1.31 -4.07 -3.10
C PHE A 50 -2.57 -4.88 -2.83
N GLU A 51 -2.45 -6.20 -2.84
CA GLU A 51 -3.56 -7.15 -2.75
C GLU A 51 -4.47 -6.90 -1.55
N THR A 52 -5.76 -6.69 -1.82
CA THR A 52 -6.78 -6.34 -0.83
C THR A 52 -7.41 -7.59 -0.21
N THR A 53 -7.56 -7.62 1.10
CA THR A 53 -8.19 -8.75 1.81
C THR A 53 -9.71 -8.68 1.81
N SER A 54 -10.32 -7.51 1.63
CA SER A 54 -11.77 -7.29 1.67
C SER A 54 -12.42 -7.76 2.98
N VAL A 55 -11.80 -7.43 4.12
CA VAL A 55 -12.23 -7.84 5.48
C VAL A 55 -13.69 -7.50 5.77
N ASN A 56 -14.19 -6.39 5.23
CA ASN A 56 -15.56 -5.93 5.46
C ASN A 56 -16.64 -6.89 4.96
N ALA A 57 -16.40 -7.60 3.86
CA ALA A 57 -17.34 -8.59 3.35
C ALA A 57 -17.56 -9.72 4.37
N TYR A 58 -16.50 -10.15 5.04
CA TYR A 58 -16.57 -11.19 6.07
C TYR A 58 -17.13 -10.66 7.38
N ARG A 59 -16.79 -9.42 7.77
CA ARG A 59 -17.35 -8.76 8.95
C ARG A 59 -18.87 -8.75 8.90
N GLY A 60 -19.46 -8.37 7.76
CA GLY A 60 -20.93 -8.37 7.59
C GLY A 60 -21.55 -9.73 7.86
N ILE A 61 -20.90 -10.84 7.50
CA ILE A 61 -21.40 -12.20 7.76
C ILE A 61 -21.20 -12.59 9.23
N ILE A 62 -20.05 -12.28 9.81
CA ILE A 62 -19.67 -12.65 11.17
C ILE A 62 -20.55 -11.94 12.21
N THR A 63 -20.85 -10.65 11.97
CA THR A 63 -21.61 -9.82 12.93
C THR A 63 -23.12 -9.78 12.65
N ALA A 64 -23.60 -10.36 11.53
CA ALA A 64 -25.01 -10.31 11.17
C ALA A 64 -25.91 -10.98 12.21
N PRO A 65 -27.00 -10.31 12.66
CA PRO A 65 -27.98 -10.93 13.54
C PRO A 65 -28.62 -12.19 12.90
N GLY A 66 -28.97 -13.18 13.73
CA GLY A 66 -29.67 -14.39 13.27
C GLY A 66 -28.82 -15.42 12.51
N LYS A 67 -27.55 -15.18 12.24
CA LYS A 67 -26.66 -16.20 11.63
C LYS A 67 -26.24 -17.25 12.64
N SER A 68 -26.32 -18.54 12.24
CA SER A 68 -25.90 -19.64 13.11
C SER A 68 -24.39 -19.62 13.38
N LEU A 69 -23.97 -20.19 14.51
CA LEU A 69 -22.55 -20.33 14.86
C LEU A 69 -21.74 -21.03 13.78
N LYS A 70 -22.32 -22.03 13.12
CA LYS A 70 -21.66 -22.76 12.02
C LYS A 70 -21.32 -21.85 10.84
N ILE A 71 -22.24 -20.97 10.44
CA ILE A 71 -22.01 -19.99 9.36
C ILE A 71 -20.92 -19.00 9.74
N ARG A 72 -20.98 -18.47 10.97
CA ARG A 72 -19.95 -17.52 11.46
C ARG A 72 -18.58 -18.17 11.54
N ALA A 73 -18.47 -19.38 12.08
CA ALA A 73 -17.20 -20.12 12.16
C ALA A 73 -16.61 -20.41 10.77
N LYS A 74 -17.46 -20.76 9.79
CA LYS A 74 -17.03 -20.93 8.39
C LYS A 74 -16.50 -19.62 7.83
N ALA A 75 -17.20 -18.49 8.02
CA ALA A 75 -16.78 -17.19 7.52
C ALA A 75 -15.43 -16.75 8.14
N VAL A 76 -15.21 -17.02 9.43
CA VAL A 76 -13.91 -16.76 10.09
C VAL A 76 -12.81 -17.63 9.46
N LYS A 77 -13.04 -18.92 9.28
CA LYS A 77 -12.05 -19.81 8.65
C LYS A 77 -11.71 -19.37 7.24
N ASP A 78 -12.71 -19.01 6.42
CA ASP A 78 -12.53 -18.55 5.05
C ASP A 78 -11.76 -17.22 5.02
N LEU A 79 -12.04 -16.29 5.96
CA LEU A 79 -11.31 -15.05 6.12
C LEU A 79 -9.83 -15.30 6.46
N VAL A 80 -9.54 -16.17 7.42
CA VAL A 80 -8.15 -16.50 7.83
C VAL A 80 -7.37 -17.10 6.65
N LEU A 81 -7.96 -18.03 5.90
CA LEU A 81 -7.33 -18.60 4.71
C LEU A 81 -7.07 -17.53 3.64
N LYS A 82 -8.03 -16.64 3.41
CA LYS A 82 -7.87 -15.53 2.47
C LYS A 82 -6.78 -14.56 2.92
N MET A 83 -6.75 -14.21 4.21
CA MET A 83 -5.68 -13.37 4.77
C MET A 83 -4.31 -13.99 4.53
N LYS A 84 -4.12 -15.28 4.86
CA LYS A 84 -2.86 -16.01 4.63
C LYS A 84 -2.42 -15.91 3.16
N ASN A 85 -3.32 -16.21 2.21
CA ASN A 85 -3.00 -16.15 0.80
C ASN A 85 -2.65 -14.72 0.34
N ASN A 86 -3.35 -13.71 0.85
CA ASN A 86 -3.10 -12.33 0.48
C ASN A 86 -1.80 -11.78 1.11
N TYR A 87 -1.41 -12.25 2.30
CA TYR A 87 -0.09 -11.95 2.87
C TYR A 87 1.05 -12.46 1.95
N LEU A 88 0.93 -13.68 1.43
CA LEU A 88 1.93 -14.21 0.50
C LEU A 88 2.00 -13.38 -0.79
N LYS A 89 0.85 -13.01 -1.35
CA LYS A 89 0.81 -12.14 -2.54
C LYS A 89 1.44 -10.78 -2.29
N ARG A 90 1.12 -10.14 -1.14
CA ARG A 90 1.72 -8.86 -0.77
C ARG A 90 3.23 -8.94 -0.55
N ALA A 91 3.71 -10.05 0.01
CA ALA A 91 5.15 -10.28 0.14
C ALA A 91 5.83 -10.33 -1.24
N GLU A 92 5.29 -11.08 -2.21
CA GLU A 92 5.80 -11.12 -3.59
C GLU A 92 5.72 -9.73 -4.27
N GLN A 93 4.66 -8.96 -4.01
CA GLN A 93 4.50 -7.60 -4.52
C GLN A 93 5.55 -6.67 -3.91
N ALA A 94 5.78 -6.76 -2.60
CA ALA A 94 6.78 -5.98 -1.88
C ALA A 94 8.20 -6.28 -2.38
N ASP A 95 8.55 -7.56 -2.58
CA ASP A 95 9.85 -7.96 -3.14
C ASP A 95 10.05 -7.41 -4.55
N SER A 96 9.00 -7.41 -5.36
CA SER A 96 9.04 -6.86 -6.72
C SER A 96 9.32 -5.35 -6.70
N ILE A 97 8.68 -4.60 -5.80
CA ILE A 97 8.87 -3.17 -5.65
C ILE A 97 10.24 -2.86 -5.02
N HIS A 98 10.66 -3.62 -4.02
CA HIS A 98 11.99 -3.46 -3.43
C HIS A 98 13.10 -3.60 -4.48
N ALA A 99 12.98 -4.57 -5.39
CA ALA A 99 13.92 -4.70 -6.50
C ALA A 99 13.90 -3.48 -7.46
N GLU A 100 12.77 -2.81 -7.64
CA GLU A 100 12.69 -1.56 -8.42
C GLU A 100 13.29 -0.36 -7.65
N ILE A 101 13.20 -0.36 -6.32
CA ILE A 101 13.85 0.63 -5.45
C ILE A 101 15.37 0.49 -5.56
N GLU A 102 15.91 -0.72 -5.38
CA GLU A 102 17.36 -0.97 -5.44
C GLU A 102 17.98 -0.67 -6.80
N ARG A 103 17.22 -0.90 -7.89
CA ARG A 103 17.67 -0.59 -9.27
C ARG A 103 17.54 0.88 -9.63
N SER A 104 16.97 1.71 -8.76
CA SER A 104 16.76 3.12 -9.08
C SER A 104 18.07 3.89 -9.12
N PRO A 105 18.41 4.57 -10.24
CA PRO A 105 19.54 5.48 -10.27
C PRO A 105 19.21 6.84 -9.60
N TYR A 106 17.99 7.02 -9.13
CA TYR A 106 17.49 8.27 -8.59
C TYR A 106 17.00 8.08 -7.14
N PRO A 107 16.92 9.16 -6.33
CA PRO A 107 16.16 9.12 -5.09
C PRO A 107 14.73 8.62 -5.32
N VAL A 108 14.22 7.85 -4.37
CA VAL A 108 12.92 7.17 -4.50
C VAL A 108 11.91 7.76 -3.53
N LEU A 109 10.68 7.93 -3.99
CA LEU A 109 9.49 8.20 -3.20
C LEU A 109 8.49 7.06 -3.44
N VAL A 110 8.26 6.23 -2.43
CA VAL A 110 7.31 5.10 -2.49
C VAL A 110 6.07 5.46 -1.69
N CYS A 111 4.90 5.36 -2.29
CA CYS A 111 3.63 5.65 -1.62
C CYS A 111 2.53 4.68 -2.04
N GLY A 112 1.40 4.73 -1.35
CA GLY A 112 0.19 4.02 -1.73
C GLY A 112 -0.44 3.19 -0.63
N ASP A 113 -1.50 2.45 -1.02
CA ASP A 113 -2.19 1.47 -0.16
C ASP A 113 -1.47 0.12 -0.22
N PHE A 114 -0.78 -0.23 0.85
CA PHE A 114 -0.09 -1.53 0.95
C PHE A 114 -0.99 -2.63 1.50
N ASN A 115 -2.21 -2.28 1.93
CA ASN A 115 -3.18 -3.20 2.52
C ASN A 115 -2.62 -4.05 3.68
N ASP A 116 -1.56 -3.56 4.34
CA ASP A 116 -0.84 -4.25 5.41
C ASP A 116 -0.40 -3.29 6.52
N THR A 117 -0.18 -3.79 7.71
CA THR A 117 0.13 -3.00 8.90
C THR A 117 1.64 -2.82 9.09
N PRO A 118 2.10 -1.89 9.98
CA PRO A 118 3.54 -1.71 10.24
C PRO A 118 4.26 -2.92 10.83
N ALA A 119 3.54 -3.94 11.32
CA ALA A 119 4.11 -5.18 11.83
C ALA A 119 4.35 -6.24 10.74
N SER A 120 4.01 -5.95 9.48
CA SER A 120 4.05 -6.91 8.38
C SER A 120 5.41 -6.99 7.68
N TYR A 121 5.66 -8.12 7.02
CA TYR A 121 6.78 -8.27 6.09
C TYR A 121 6.77 -7.18 5.01
N THR A 122 5.60 -6.92 4.43
CA THR A 122 5.40 -5.90 3.39
C THR A 122 5.95 -4.54 3.80
N TYR A 123 5.61 -4.08 5.00
CA TYR A 123 6.08 -2.81 5.52
C TYR A 123 7.60 -2.79 5.70
N HIS A 124 8.15 -3.79 6.41
CA HIS A 124 9.58 -3.83 6.69
C HIS A 124 10.42 -3.97 5.42
N ARG A 125 9.94 -4.77 4.46
CA ARG A 125 10.62 -4.97 3.18
C ARG A 125 10.70 -3.69 2.35
N LEU A 126 9.65 -2.88 2.35
CA LEU A 126 9.61 -1.62 1.58
C LEU A 126 10.26 -0.46 2.31
N GLN A 127 10.34 -0.51 3.64
CA GLN A 127 11.01 0.49 4.45
C GLN A 127 12.53 0.29 4.47
N GLU A 128 13.04 -0.87 4.06
CA GLU A 128 14.48 -1.17 4.05
C GLU A 128 15.25 -0.14 3.22
N GLY A 129 16.17 0.60 3.85
CA GLY A 129 16.92 1.70 3.23
C GLY A 129 16.14 2.98 2.95
N LEU A 130 14.89 3.08 3.42
CA LEU A 130 14.04 4.25 3.26
C LEU A 130 13.54 4.79 4.60
N THR A 131 13.22 6.06 4.62
CA THR A 131 12.61 6.76 5.76
C THR A 131 11.08 6.70 5.67
N ASP A 132 10.39 6.29 6.73
CA ASP A 132 8.93 6.39 6.84
C ASP A 132 8.54 7.85 7.15
N GLY A 133 7.86 8.49 6.22
CA GLY A 133 7.52 9.91 6.30
C GLY A 133 6.69 10.28 7.53
N PHE A 134 5.76 9.43 7.95
CA PHE A 134 5.00 9.72 9.17
C PHE A 134 5.84 9.57 10.44
N ARG A 135 6.74 8.62 10.48
CA ARG A 135 7.65 8.45 11.64
C ARG A 135 8.71 9.54 11.72
N ASP A 136 9.08 10.12 10.58
CA ASP A 136 10.08 11.18 10.50
C ASP A 136 9.51 12.56 10.83
N CYS A 137 8.40 12.94 10.22
CA CYS A 137 7.87 14.30 10.31
C CYS A 137 6.36 14.38 10.60
N GLY A 138 5.73 13.29 10.99
CA GLY A 138 4.35 13.26 11.48
C GLY A 138 4.26 13.40 12.99
N SER A 139 3.05 13.60 13.50
CA SER A 139 2.78 13.67 14.93
C SER A 139 1.54 12.88 15.33
N GLY A 140 1.52 12.37 16.57
CA GLY A 140 0.40 11.63 17.12
C GLY A 140 0.28 10.21 16.57
N TYR A 141 -0.95 9.73 16.40
CA TYR A 141 -1.27 8.41 15.90
C TYR A 141 -1.89 8.50 14.50
N GLN A 142 -1.24 7.88 13.51
CA GLN A 142 -1.75 7.81 12.15
C GLN A 142 -2.59 6.55 11.94
N TYR A 143 -3.80 6.73 11.49
CA TYR A 143 -4.64 5.67 10.92
C TYR A 143 -5.11 6.10 9.52
N THR A 144 -5.12 5.16 8.59
CA THR A 144 -5.58 5.41 7.22
C THR A 144 -6.77 4.52 6.86
N PHE A 145 -6.88 3.35 7.49
CA PHE A 145 -8.02 2.46 7.34
C PHE A 145 -9.13 2.78 8.37
N ARG A 146 -10.17 3.48 7.91
CA ARG A 146 -11.24 4.02 8.78
C ARG A 146 -12.26 3.00 9.28
N GLN A 147 -12.40 1.85 8.60
CA GLN A 147 -13.53 0.93 8.81
C GLN A 147 -13.37 -0.02 10.00
N LEU A 148 -12.17 -0.14 10.59
CA LEU A 148 -11.87 -0.95 11.77
C LEU A 148 -11.43 -0.06 12.94
N TYR A 149 -12.38 0.66 13.53
CA TYR A 149 -12.18 1.51 14.72
C TYR A 149 -11.02 2.51 14.61
N LYS A 150 -10.65 2.92 13.39
CA LYS A 150 -9.54 3.86 13.12
C LYS A 150 -8.20 3.40 13.75
N LEU A 151 -7.92 2.10 13.74
CA LEU A 151 -6.73 1.52 14.39
C LEU A 151 -5.58 1.22 13.42
N TRP A 152 -5.87 1.07 12.13
CA TRP A 152 -4.87 0.55 11.20
C TRP A 152 -4.35 1.61 10.24
N ARG A 153 -3.03 1.68 10.16
CA ARG A 153 -2.31 2.38 9.10
C ARG A 153 -1.94 1.33 8.05
N ILE A 154 -2.41 1.50 6.83
CA ILE A 154 -2.17 0.63 5.69
C ILE A 154 -1.66 1.39 4.47
N ASP A 155 -1.72 2.72 4.52
CA ASP A 155 -1.14 3.62 3.52
C ASP A 155 0.13 4.25 4.07
N TYR A 156 1.14 4.33 3.23
CA TYR A 156 2.47 4.79 3.62
C TYR A 156 3.08 5.71 2.58
N VAL A 157 4.03 6.52 3.05
CA VAL A 157 4.98 7.26 2.24
C VAL A 157 6.37 6.97 2.77
N PHE A 158 7.22 6.36 1.94
CA PHE A 158 8.63 6.14 2.23
C PHE A 158 9.48 6.92 1.25
N TYR A 159 10.66 7.38 1.67
CA TYR A 159 11.56 8.11 0.78
C TYR A 159 13.03 7.88 1.12
N SER A 160 13.88 8.07 0.11
CA SER A 160 15.34 7.99 0.24
C SER A 160 15.87 9.03 1.22
N GLU A 161 16.94 8.74 1.95
CA GLU A 161 17.59 9.65 2.91
C GLU A 161 18.03 10.99 2.30
N SER A 162 18.27 11.03 0.97
CA SER A 162 18.60 12.27 0.27
C SER A 162 17.41 13.23 0.11
N LEU A 163 16.19 12.77 0.41
CA LEU A 163 14.99 13.60 0.48
C LEU A 163 14.72 13.96 1.93
N LYS A 164 14.04 15.10 2.16
CA LYS A 164 13.73 15.57 3.50
C LYS A 164 12.23 15.80 3.63
N GLY A 165 11.61 15.14 4.63
CA GLY A 165 10.25 15.43 5.07
C GLY A 165 10.20 16.68 5.93
N TYR A 166 9.11 17.44 5.84
CA TYR A 166 8.87 18.62 6.67
C TYR A 166 7.62 18.46 7.53
N GLU A 167 6.58 17.87 6.97
CA GLU A 167 5.30 17.65 7.62
C GLU A 167 4.59 16.45 6.98
N CYS A 168 4.02 15.56 7.80
CA CYS A 168 3.23 14.43 7.34
C CYS A 168 1.98 14.29 8.20
N TYR A 169 0.81 14.38 7.58
CA TYR A 169 -0.48 14.19 8.26
C TYR A 169 -1.49 13.49 7.35
N SER A 170 -2.48 12.88 7.96
CA SER A 170 -3.62 12.30 7.24
C SER A 170 -4.82 13.23 7.44
N PRO A 171 -5.27 13.96 6.41
CA PRO A 171 -6.39 14.89 6.56
C PRO A 171 -7.68 14.14 6.88
N GLU A 172 -8.48 14.67 7.81
CA GLU A 172 -9.85 14.21 8.00
C GLU A 172 -10.72 14.74 6.86
N THR A 173 -11.07 13.87 5.93
CA THR A 173 -12.03 14.18 4.87
C THR A 173 -13.41 13.69 5.29
N SER A 174 -14.40 14.57 5.29
CA SER A 174 -15.82 14.21 5.42
C SER A 174 -16.28 13.65 4.07
N TYR A 175 -16.51 12.36 3.97
CA TYR A 175 -17.29 11.73 2.91
C TYR A 175 -18.55 11.14 3.50
#